data_d986a53dad801a1ae3d40f5fbf444c8b
#
_entry.id   d986a53dad801a1ae3d40f5fbf444c8b
#
_cell.length_a   1.000
_cell.length_b   1.000
_cell.length_c   1.000
_cell.angle_alpha   90.00
_cell.angle_beta   90.00
_cell.angle_gamma   90.00
#
_symmetry.space_group_name_H-M   'P 1'
#
loop_
_entity.id
_entity.type
_entity.pdbx_description
1 polymer ?
#
loop_
_entity_poly.entity_id
_entity_poly.type
_entity_poly.pdbx_seq_one_letter_code
_entity_poly.pdbx_strand_id
1 'polypeptide(L)'
;MKRLLLLAILLSSLMPRYMAQTLDIYFVNAPKSVLPLLDRTARLDLMDLYASGLPAKAENLYGGQSELLEKTSDYLMLKTSDAGTWQLKVLTAGHDTLLVCIQSVEADGVSSRISVYQNDWKMVKRDMPHLTNEKFVKNSTEVTDFDRQRLMPTLLHLPIQATWHADEPVITFCLSLDSLPKEYINLAKELTKNISYKWQSGKFVAQP
;
A
#
# COMPACT_ATOMS: atom_id res chain seq x y z
N MET A 1 11.39 -39.94 21.83
CA MET A 1 11.78 -39.11 20.66
C MET A 1 10.59 -38.84 19.73
N LYS A 2 9.78 -39.85 19.27
CA LYS A 2 8.63 -39.59 18.37
C LYS A 2 7.56 -38.62 18.91
N ARG A 3 7.32 -38.58 20.22
CA ARG A 3 6.33 -37.66 20.86
C ARG A 3 6.84 -36.19 20.91
N LEU A 4 8.14 -35.96 21.04
CA LEU A 4 8.75 -34.63 20.98
C LEU A 4 8.73 -34.04 19.56
N LEU A 5 8.92 -34.90 18.55
CA LEU A 5 8.86 -34.48 17.13
C LEU A 5 7.44 -34.05 16.74
N LEU A 6 6.41 -34.77 17.20
CA LEU A 6 5.00 -34.43 16.98
C LEU A 6 4.61 -33.09 17.65
N LEU A 7 5.15 -32.80 18.83
CA LEU A 7 4.90 -31.52 19.53
C LEU A 7 5.56 -30.34 18.78
N ALA A 8 6.76 -30.52 18.24
CA ALA A 8 7.45 -29.49 17.46
C ALA A 8 6.73 -29.17 16.14
N ILE A 9 6.17 -30.18 15.46
CA ILE A 9 5.38 -29.98 14.25
C ILE A 9 4.05 -29.27 14.55
N LEU A 10 3.42 -29.55 15.69
CA LEU A 10 2.20 -28.86 16.12
C LEU A 10 2.45 -27.39 16.44
N LEU A 11 3.58 -27.05 17.11
CA LEU A 11 3.94 -25.66 17.40
C LEU A 11 4.30 -24.85 16.15
N SER A 12 4.96 -25.45 15.16
CA SER A 12 5.33 -24.76 13.93
C SER A 12 4.12 -24.42 13.03
N SER A 13 3.03 -25.18 13.15
CA SER A 13 1.79 -24.90 12.38
C SER A 13 0.91 -23.82 13.02
N LEU A 14 1.18 -23.42 14.26
CA LEU A 14 0.39 -22.39 14.97
C LEU A 14 0.90 -20.95 14.72
N MET A 15 2.21 -20.78 14.45
CA MET A 15 2.79 -19.44 14.29
C MET A 15 2.27 -18.65 13.06
N PRO A 16 2.17 -19.20 11.85
CA PRO A 16 1.65 -18.44 10.71
C PRO A 16 0.17 -18.08 10.86
N ARG A 17 -0.63 -18.92 11.53
CA ARG A 17 -2.04 -18.65 11.81
C ARG A 17 -2.24 -17.47 12.76
N TYR A 18 -1.36 -17.30 13.73
CA TYR A 18 -1.49 -16.20 14.69
C TYR A 18 -1.21 -14.83 14.06
N MET A 19 -0.21 -14.75 13.16
CA MET A 19 0.08 -13.50 12.41
C MET A 19 -1.01 -13.18 11.39
N ALA A 20 -1.54 -14.18 10.68
CA ALA A 20 -2.65 -13.99 9.74
C ALA A 20 -3.92 -13.46 10.47
N GLN A 21 -4.22 -13.96 11.66
CA GLN A 21 -5.33 -13.48 12.48
C GLN A 21 -5.16 -12.01 12.87
N THR A 22 -3.94 -11.53 13.08
CA THR A 22 -3.67 -10.15 13.49
C THR A 22 -4.06 -9.15 12.38
N LEU A 23 -3.69 -9.38 11.12
CA LEU A 23 -4.07 -8.54 10.00
C LEU A 23 -5.61 -8.51 9.82
N ASP A 24 -6.24 -9.68 9.85
CA ASP A 24 -7.69 -9.84 9.69
C ASP A 24 -8.46 -9.07 10.77
N ILE A 25 -8.00 -9.15 12.02
CA ILE A 25 -8.58 -8.42 13.15
C ILE A 25 -8.46 -6.91 12.93
N TYR A 26 -7.31 -6.41 12.47
CA TYR A 26 -7.16 -4.99 12.18
C TYR A 26 -8.06 -4.54 11.03
N PHE A 27 -8.10 -5.26 9.93
CA PHE A 27 -8.97 -4.92 8.81
C PHE A 27 -10.46 -4.90 9.19
N VAL A 28 -10.95 -5.96 9.81
CA VAL A 28 -12.36 -6.10 10.19
C VAL A 28 -12.78 -5.03 11.20
N ASN A 29 -11.88 -4.66 12.13
CA ASN A 29 -12.18 -3.68 13.18
C ASN A 29 -11.66 -2.26 12.85
N ALA A 30 -11.21 -1.99 11.63
CA ALA A 30 -10.82 -0.64 11.23
C ALA A 30 -11.98 0.34 11.49
N PRO A 31 -11.75 1.50 12.13
CA PRO A 31 -12.81 2.45 12.41
C PRO A 31 -13.35 3.08 11.12
N LYS A 32 -14.59 3.54 11.17
CA LYS A 32 -15.25 4.19 10.02
C LYS A 32 -14.49 5.43 9.51
N SER A 33 -13.74 6.10 10.38
CA SER A 33 -12.88 7.24 9.99
C SER A 33 -11.69 6.84 9.12
N VAL A 34 -11.26 5.57 9.17
CA VAL A 34 -10.15 5.02 8.38
C VAL A 34 -10.64 4.35 7.11
N LEU A 35 -11.74 3.60 7.20
CA LEU A 35 -12.33 2.87 6.07
C LEU A 35 -13.85 3.14 5.99
N PRO A 36 -14.24 4.31 5.49
CA PRO A 36 -15.64 4.78 5.56
C PRO A 36 -16.59 4.04 4.63
N LEU A 37 -16.10 3.43 3.55
CA LEU A 37 -16.95 2.83 2.50
C LEU A 37 -17.48 1.45 2.86
N LEU A 38 -16.85 0.74 3.79
CA LEU A 38 -17.24 -0.63 4.18
C LEU A 38 -17.57 -0.68 5.66
N ASP A 39 -18.73 -1.22 5.97
CA ASP A 39 -19.05 -1.59 7.34
C ASP A 39 -18.33 -2.88 7.77
N ARG A 40 -18.52 -3.26 9.03
CA ARG A 40 -17.86 -4.44 9.60
C ARG A 40 -18.33 -5.74 8.94
N THR A 41 -19.61 -5.84 8.57
CA THR A 41 -20.19 -7.03 7.96
C THR A 41 -19.60 -7.25 6.57
N ALA A 42 -19.62 -6.22 5.73
CA ALA A 42 -19.02 -6.29 4.39
C ALA A 42 -17.53 -6.67 4.43
N ARG A 43 -16.79 -6.22 5.45
CA ARG A 43 -15.36 -6.60 5.63
C ARG A 43 -15.20 -8.06 6.03
N LEU A 44 -16.09 -8.61 6.85
CA LEU A 44 -16.11 -10.04 7.18
C LEU A 44 -16.42 -10.88 5.93
N ASP A 45 -17.45 -10.49 5.17
CA ASP A 45 -17.82 -11.18 3.93
C ASP A 45 -16.66 -11.22 2.92
N LEU A 46 -15.94 -10.09 2.76
CA LEU A 46 -14.74 -10.04 1.92
C LEU A 46 -13.65 -11.01 2.38
N MET A 47 -13.43 -11.12 3.69
CA MET A 47 -12.44 -12.04 4.25
C MET A 47 -12.82 -13.50 4.03
N ASP A 48 -14.08 -13.84 4.23
CA ASP A 48 -14.60 -15.21 4.05
C ASP A 48 -14.57 -15.63 2.58
N LEU A 49 -14.96 -14.74 1.67
CA LEU A 49 -14.88 -14.97 0.22
C LEU A 49 -13.43 -15.17 -0.23
N TYR A 50 -12.52 -14.30 0.22
CA TYR A 50 -11.10 -14.42 -0.11
C TYR A 50 -10.48 -15.73 0.40
N ALA A 51 -10.79 -16.11 1.64
CA ALA A 51 -10.32 -17.36 2.23
C ALA A 51 -10.87 -18.60 1.50
N SER A 52 -12.05 -18.49 0.88
CA SER A 52 -12.67 -19.55 0.08
C SER A 52 -12.17 -19.59 -1.37
N GLY A 53 -11.26 -18.70 -1.78
CA GLY A 53 -10.77 -18.60 -3.16
C GLY A 53 -11.82 -18.08 -4.16
N LEU A 54 -12.86 -17.40 -3.66
CA LEU A 54 -13.89 -16.79 -4.47
C LEU A 54 -13.57 -15.30 -4.74
N PRO A 55 -14.15 -14.68 -5.79
CA PRO A 55 -14.07 -13.24 -5.99
C PRO A 55 -14.57 -12.50 -4.75
N ALA A 56 -13.65 -11.85 -4.02
CA ALA A 56 -13.97 -11.20 -2.75
C ALA A 56 -14.53 -9.80 -2.98
N LYS A 57 -15.81 -9.71 -3.36
CA LYS A 57 -16.52 -8.47 -3.69
C LYS A 57 -17.68 -8.24 -2.73
N ALA A 58 -17.85 -6.99 -2.33
CA ALA A 58 -18.97 -6.54 -1.49
C ALA A 58 -19.49 -5.18 -1.96
N GLU A 59 -20.79 -4.95 -1.81
CA GLU A 59 -21.37 -3.64 -2.00
C GLU A 59 -20.87 -2.68 -0.91
N ASN A 60 -20.53 -1.45 -1.28
CA ASN A 60 -20.12 -0.43 -0.34
C ASN A 60 -21.30 0.48 0.06
N LEU A 61 -21.10 1.30 1.09
CA LEU A 61 -22.18 2.15 1.66
C LEU A 61 -22.76 3.18 0.70
N TYR A 62 -22.20 3.38 -0.48
CA TYR A 62 -22.70 4.31 -1.50
C TYR A 62 -23.20 3.60 -2.76
N GLY A 63 -23.49 2.29 -2.69
CA GLY A 63 -24.03 1.50 -3.80
C GLY A 63 -23.01 1.10 -4.86
N GLY A 64 -21.73 1.40 -4.65
CA GLY A 64 -20.63 0.91 -5.49
C GLY A 64 -20.10 -0.43 -5.01
N GLN A 65 -19.11 -0.96 -5.72
CA GLN A 65 -18.47 -2.24 -5.37
C GLN A 65 -17.06 -2.04 -4.83
N SER A 66 -16.74 -2.72 -3.74
CA SER A 66 -15.38 -2.88 -3.22
C SER A 66 -14.91 -4.32 -3.41
N GLU A 67 -13.60 -4.51 -3.56
CA GLU A 67 -13.00 -5.82 -3.83
C GLU A 67 -11.68 -5.98 -3.07
N LEU A 68 -11.53 -7.08 -2.33
CA LEU A 68 -10.27 -7.46 -1.72
C LEU A 68 -9.39 -8.13 -2.78
N LEU A 69 -8.35 -7.41 -3.23
CA LEU A 69 -7.52 -7.81 -4.36
C LEU A 69 -6.38 -8.75 -3.96
N GLU A 70 -5.76 -8.47 -2.82
CA GLU A 70 -4.57 -9.19 -2.36
C GLU A 70 -4.50 -9.20 -0.84
N LYS A 71 -3.98 -10.31 -0.28
CA LYS A 71 -3.77 -10.45 1.15
C LYS A 71 -2.62 -11.42 1.42
N THR A 72 -1.72 -11.01 2.33
CA THR A 72 -0.69 -11.86 2.94
C THR A 72 -0.87 -11.90 4.46
N SER A 73 0.14 -12.34 5.20
CA SER A 73 0.10 -12.36 6.67
C SER A 73 0.13 -10.95 7.29
N ASP A 74 0.70 -9.97 6.61
CA ASP A 74 0.93 -8.61 7.11
C ASP A 74 0.55 -7.50 6.12
N TYR A 75 -0.01 -7.86 4.96
CA TYR A 75 -0.43 -6.95 3.90
C TYR A 75 -1.82 -7.25 3.38
N LEU A 76 -2.56 -6.19 3.05
CA LEU A 76 -3.87 -6.27 2.41
C LEU A 76 -4.04 -5.12 1.42
N MET A 77 -4.55 -5.42 0.23
CA MET A 77 -4.93 -4.43 -0.78
C MET A 77 -6.42 -4.55 -1.10
N LEU A 78 -7.13 -3.45 -0.95
CA LEU A 78 -8.55 -3.31 -1.21
C LEU A 78 -8.78 -2.28 -2.31
N LYS A 79 -9.52 -2.64 -3.37
CA LYS A 79 -10.20 -1.69 -4.25
C LYS A 79 -11.44 -1.20 -3.50
N THR A 80 -11.48 0.05 -3.11
CA THR A 80 -12.60 0.61 -2.33
C THR A 80 -13.74 1.11 -3.21
N SER A 81 -13.41 1.51 -4.45
CA SER A 81 -14.33 1.96 -5.50
C SER A 81 -13.62 1.87 -6.86
N ASP A 82 -14.28 2.26 -7.94
CA ASP A 82 -13.63 2.29 -9.26
C ASP A 82 -12.43 3.25 -9.34
N ALA A 83 -12.45 4.32 -8.52
CA ALA A 83 -11.38 5.31 -8.48
C ALA A 83 -10.56 5.28 -7.19
N GLY A 84 -10.71 4.27 -6.34
CA GLY A 84 -10.07 4.26 -5.03
C GLY A 84 -9.47 2.93 -4.63
N THR A 85 -8.27 2.98 -4.04
CA THR A 85 -7.64 1.82 -3.38
C THR A 85 -7.23 2.15 -1.96
N TRP A 86 -7.18 1.14 -1.13
CA TRP A 86 -6.70 1.21 0.24
C TRP A 86 -5.80 0.02 0.52
N GLN A 87 -4.61 0.29 1.04
CA GLN A 87 -3.63 -0.72 1.41
C GLN A 87 -3.34 -0.63 2.89
N LEU A 88 -3.21 -1.77 3.54
CA LEU A 88 -2.78 -1.90 4.93
C LEU A 88 -1.52 -2.76 4.98
N LYS A 89 -0.47 -2.25 5.60
CA LYS A 89 0.72 -3.01 5.99
C LYS A 89 0.88 -2.96 7.50
N VAL A 90 1.04 -4.14 8.10
CA VAL A 90 1.33 -4.29 9.54
C VAL A 90 2.84 -4.35 9.72
N LEU A 91 3.41 -3.40 10.44
CA LEU A 91 4.84 -3.31 10.70
C LEU A 91 5.13 -3.50 12.19
N THR A 92 6.27 -4.10 12.49
CA THR A 92 6.77 -4.22 13.87
C THR A 92 7.87 -3.20 14.14
N ALA A 93 7.86 -2.58 15.32
CA ALA A 93 8.85 -1.63 15.79
C ALA A 93 9.23 -2.00 17.25
N GLY A 94 10.16 -2.94 17.40
CA GLY A 94 10.44 -3.54 18.71
C GLY A 94 9.23 -4.33 19.22
N HIS A 95 8.64 -3.88 20.33
CA HIS A 95 7.42 -4.47 20.89
C HIS A 95 6.12 -3.85 20.35
N ASP A 96 6.24 -2.74 19.60
CA ASP A 96 5.08 -2.02 19.06
C ASP A 96 4.66 -2.58 17.71
N THR A 97 3.36 -2.54 17.44
CA THR A 97 2.77 -2.80 16.12
C THR A 97 2.28 -1.48 15.53
N LEU A 98 2.68 -1.21 14.31
CA LEU A 98 2.22 -0.07 13.52
C LEU A 98 1.35 -0.55 12.36
N LEU A 99 0.26 0.15 12.14
CA LEU A 99 -0.63 -0.03 11.02
C LEU A 99 -0.38 1.12 10.04
N VAL A 100 0.20 0.81 8.88
CA VAL A 100 0.50 1.84 7.87
C VAL A 100 -0.45 1.68 6.71
N CYS A 101 -1.32 2.66 6.54
CA CYS A 101 -2.33 2.69 5.49
C CYS A 101 -1.90 3.61 4.35
N ILE A 102 -2.08 3.16 3.12
CA ILE A 102 -2.03 3.99 1.91
C ILE A 102 -3.43 4.06 1.34
N GLN A 103 -3.95 5.26 1.21
CA GLN A 103 -5.20 5.53 0.50
C GLN A 103 -4.86 6.25 -0.80
N SER A 104 -5.22 5.66 -1.93
CA SER A 104 -5.00 6.24 -3.25
C SER A 104 -6.32 6.55 -3.92
N VAL A 105 -6.35 7.66 -4.63
CA VAL A 105 -7.50 8.09 -5.43
C VAL A 105 -7.01 8.42 -6.84
N GLU A 106 -7.70 7.87 -7.83
CA GLU A 106 -7.49 8.14 -9.25
C GLU A 106 -8.46 9.24 -9.71
N ALA A 107 -7.89 10.32 -10.24
CA ALA A 107 -8.61 11.39 -10.92
C ALA A 107 -7.79 11.79 -12.16
N ASP A 108 -7.14 12.95 -12.18
CA ASP A 108 -6.13 13.31 -13.19
C ASP A 108 -4.76 12.73 -12.80
N GLY A 109 -4.67 11.39 -12.69
CA GLY A 109 -3.56 10.65 -12.14
C GLY A 109 -3.84 10.12 -10.72
N VAL A 110 -2.98 9.21 -10.26
CA VAL A 110 -3.12 8.56 -8.94
C VAL A 110 -2.38 9.35 -7.87
N SER A 111 -3.12 9.83 -6.88
CA SER A 111 -2.57 10.49 -5.69
C SER A 111 -2.72 9.61 -4.46
N SER A 112 -1.68 9.51 -3.63
CA SER A 112 -1.68 8.67 -2.44
C SER A 112 -1.48 9.48 -1.17
N ARG A 113 -2.24 9.13 -0.13
CA ARG A 113 -2.10 9.61 1.23
C ARG A 113 -1.68 8.47 2.14
N ILE A 114 -0.63 8.68 2.95
CA ILE A 114 -0.14 7.71 3.91
C ILE A 114 -0.55 8.16 5.32
N SER A 115 -1.05 7.21 6.10
CA SER A 115 -1.40 7.42 7.50
C SER A 115 -0.86 6.27 8.35
N VAL A 116 -0.31 6.60 9.51
CA VAL A 116 0.26 5.64 10.45
C VAL A 116 -0.56 5.61 11.72
N TYR A 117 -0.88 4.41 12.19
CA TYR A 117 -1.66 4.20 13.40
C TYR A 117 -0.96 3.20 14.33
N GLN A 118 -1.27 3.28 15.60
CA GLN A 118 -0.99 2.20 16.55
C GLN A 118 -1.97 1.03 16.36
N ASN A 119 -1.74 -0.06 17.05
CA ASN A 119 -2.59 -1.26 17.03
C ASN A 119 -4.05 -1.02 17.46
N ASP A 120 -4.33 0.09 18.14
CA ASP A 120 -5.68 0.53 18.53
C ASP A 120 -6.31 1.57 17.58
N TRP A 121 -5.73 1.76 16.41
CA TRP A 121 -6.14 2.73 15.39
C TRP A 121 -6.00 4.20 15.80
N LYS A 122 -5.27 4.53 16.87
CA LYS A 122 -4.88 5.91 17.14
C LYS A 122 -3.81 6.36 16.16
N MET A 123 -4.08 7.48 15.49
CA MET A 123 -3.12 8.06 14.53
C MET A 123 -1.88 8.54 15.28
N VAL A 124 -0.72 8.24 14.73
CA VAL A 124 0.58 8.69 15.25
C VAL A 124 1.36 9.43 14.18
N LYS A 125 2.06 10.49 14.60
CA LYS A 125 3.04 11.13 13.74
C LYS A 125 4.29 10.25 13.71
N ARG A 126 4.68 9.82 12.53
CA ARG A 126 5.96 9.16 12.26
C ARG A 126 6.68 9.92 11.18
N ASP A 127 8.00 9.91 11.24
CA ASP A 127 8.84 10.50 10.19
C ASP A 127 8.72 9.66 8.93
N MET A 128 7.77 10.08 8.08
CA MET A 128 7.61 9.54 6.74
C MET A 128 8.60 10.23 5.81
N PRO A 129 9.09 9.52 4.77
CA PRO A 129 9.95 10.15 3.77
C PRO A 129 9.28 11.39 3.17
N HIS A 130 9.90 12.55 3.35
CA HIS A 130 9.44 13.78 2.70
C HIS A 130 9.95 13.78 1.26
N LEU A 131 9.02 13.63 0.32
CA LEU A 131 9.29 13.57 -1.11
C LEU A 131 8.73 14.80 -1.81
N THR A 132 9.56 15.42 -2.63
CA THR A 132 9.16 16.44 -3.59
C THR A 132 9.36 15.89 -5.00
N ASN A 133 8.64 16.45 -5.97
CA ASN A 133 8.66 15.90 -7.34
C ASN A 133 10.06 15.92 -7.97
N GLU A 134 10.91 16.88 -7.58
CA GLU A 134 12.29 16.98 -8.07
C GLU A 134 13.13 15.73 -7.77
N LYS A 135 12.84 15.04 -6.65
CA LYS A 135 13.57 13.82 -6.26
C LYS A 135 13.33 12.66 -7.23
N PHE A 136 12.19 12.67 -7.92
CA PHE A 136 11.85 11.63 -8.89
C PHE A 136 12.48 11.88 -10.25
N VAL A 137 13.01 13.07 -10.51
CA VAL A 137 13.65 13.38 -11.78
C VAL A 137 15.06 12.80 -11.81
N LYS A 138 15.42 12.16 -12.93
CA LYS A 138 16.77 11.67 -13.21
C LYS A 138 17.33 12.32 -14.48
N ASN A 139 18.65 12.37 -14.58
CA ASN A 139 19.31 12.71 -15.83
C ASN A 139 19.26 11.50 -16.78
N SER A 140 18.93 11.75 -18.03
CA SER A 140 18.94 10.76 -19.10
C SER A 140 19.61 11.36 -20.32
N THR A 141 20.49 10.64 -20.95
CA THR A 141 21.11 10.98 -22.23
C THR A 141 20.21 10.63 -23.43
N GLU A 142 19.18 9.85 -23.19
CA GLU A 142 18.18 9.42 -24.18
C GLU A 142 17.17 10.54 -24.53
N VAL A 143 17.15 11.62 -23.73
CA VAL A 143 16.19 12.71 -23.85
C VAL A 143 16.88 14.00 -24.23
N THR A 144 16.40 14.65 -25.30
CA THR A 144 16.94 15.94 -25.75
C THR A 144 16.69 17.04 -24.72
N ASP A 145 17.53 18.08 -24.70
CA ASP A 145 17.32 19.23 -23.81
C ASP A 145 16.00 19.94 -24.08
N PHE A 146 15.57 19.97 -25.33
CA PHE A 146 14.27 20.54 -25.72
C PHE A 146 13.11 19.77 -25.09
N ASP A 147 13.09 18.45 -25.20
CA ASP A 147 12.03 17.61 -24.62
C ASP A 147 12.07 17.67 -23.10
N ARG A 148 13.26 17.70 -22.50
CA ARG A 148 13.42 17.89 -21.07
C ARG A 148 12.81 19.19 -20.60
N GLN A 149 13.17 20.33 -21.21
CA GLN A 149 12.63 21.64 -20.86
C GLN A 149 11.11 21.70 -21.03
N ARG A 150 10.57 21.03 -22.03
CA ARG A 150 9.14 20.98 -22.29
C ARG A 150 8.38 20.17 -21.24
N LEU A 151 8.91 19.04 -20.75
CA LEU A 151 8.22 18.14 -19.83
C LEU A 151 8.43 18.50 -18.35
N MET A 152 9.56 19.10 -17.98
CA MET A 152 9.89 19.39 -16.60
C MET A 152 8.79 20.13 -15.83
N PRO A 153 8.16 21.22 -16.36
CA PRO A 153 7.09 21.90 -15.64
C PRO A 153 5.93 20.97 -15.28
N THR A 154 5.58 20.03 -16.18
CA THR A 154 4.50 19.09 -15.92
C THR A 154 4.92 18.03 -14.90
N LEU A 155 6.11 17.43 -15.02
CA LEU A 155 6.62 16.41 -14.10
C LEU A 155 6.67 16.93 -12.65
N LEU A 156 7.02 18.18 -12.45
CA LEU A 156 7.10 18.80 -11.12
C LEU A 156 5.73 19.03 -10.44
N HIS A 157 4.63 18.81 -11.15
CA HIS A 157 3.27 18.97 -10.63
C HIS A 157 2.44 17.69 -10.65
N LEU A 158 3.02 16.56 -11.14
CA LEU A 158 2.30 15.29 -11.16
C LEU A 158 2.01 14.78 -9.75
N PRO A 159 0.88 14.08 -9.55
CA PRO A 159 0.60 13.40 -8.30
C PRO A 159 1.66 12.36 -7.95
N ILE A 160 1.94 12.19 -6.66
CA ILE A 160 2.82 11.14 -6.15
C ILE A 160 1.95 9.95 -5.72
N GLN A 161 2.20 8.81 -6.35
CA GLN A 161 1.63 7.54 -5.99
C GLN A 161 2.56 6.79 -5.02
N ALA A 162 1.98 6.12 -4.04
CA ALA A 162 2.68 5.23 -3.12
C ALA A 162 2.07 3.83 -3.17
N THR A 163 2.90 2.79 -3.07
CA THR A 163 2.47 1.40 -3.08
C THR A 163 3.34 0.56 -2.15
N TRP A 164 2.73 -0.32 -1.35
CA TRP A 164 3.42 -1.34 -0.59
C TRP A 164 3.79 -2.54 -1.47
N HIS A 165 4.90 -3.16 -1.20
CA HIS A 165 5.19 -4.51 -1.67
C HIS A 165 4.50 -5.51 -0.74
N ALA A 166 3.81 -6.49 -1.33
CA ALA A 166 3.04 -7.46 -0.55
C ALA A 166 3.94 -8.31 0.36
N ASP A 167 5.04 -8.81 -0.17
CA ASP A 167 5.92 -9.77 0.50
C ASP A 167 7.05 -9.12 1.34
N GLU A 168 7.30 -7.82 1.13
CA GLU A 168 8.38 -7.10 1.82
C GLU A 168 7.86 -5.83 2.50
N PRO A 169 8.50 -5.40 3.60
CA PRO A 169 8.17 -4.13 4.24
C PRO A 169 8.80 -2.94 3.47
N VAL A 170 8.54 -2.89 2.16
CA VAL A 170 9.05 -1.87 1.24
C VAL A 170 7.88 -1.07 0.69
N ILE A 171 7.99 0.25 0.78
CA ILE A 171 7.10 1.20 0.14
C ILE A 171 7.81 1.86 -1.03
N THR A 172 7.18 1.87 -2.19
CA THR A 172 7.68 2.52 -3.40
C THR A 172 6.82 3.72 -3.76
N PHE A 173 7.48 4.80 -4.12
CA PHE A 173 6.87 6.04 -4.60
C PHE A 173 7.24 6.26 -6.05
N CYS A 174 6.29 6.75 -6.84
CA CYS A 174 6.50 7.18 -8.22
C CYS A 174 5.63 8.40 -8.55
N LEU A 175 5.97 9.13 -9.61
CA LEU A 175 5.06 10.10 -10.20
C LEU A 175 3.99 9.35 -11.00
N SER A 176 2.72 9.73 -10.84
CA SER A 176 1.63 9.18 -11.66
C SER A 176 1.71 9.79 -13.06
N LEU A 177 2.06 8.98 -14.04
CA LEU A 177 2.20 9.42 -15.44
C LEU A 177 0.89 9.28 -16.23
N ASP A 178 -0.18 8.78 -15.61
CA ASP A 178 -1.45 8.44 -16.29
C ASP A 178 -2.19 9.67 -16.79
N SER A 179 -1.94 10.85 -16.20
CA SER A 179 -2.49 12.13 -16.66
C SER A 179 -1.77 12.71 -17.90
N LEU A 180 -0.63 12.13 -18.27
CA LEU A 180 0.10 12.61 -19.44
C LEU A 180 -0.52 12.08 -20.74
N PRO A 181 -0.48 12.89 -21.84
CA PRO A 181 -0.76 12.37 -23.18
C PRO A 181 0.14 11.18 -23.51
N LYS A 182 -0.41 10.18 -24.20
CA LYS A 182 0.26 8.90 -24.47
C LYS A 182 1.64 9.06 -25.12
N GLU A 183 1.78 10.06 -26.00
CA GLU A 183 3.04 10.36 -26.69
C GLU A 183 4.18 10.79 -25.74
N TYR A 184 3.86 11.31 -24.55
CA TYR A 184 4.87 11.75 -23.57
C TYR A 184 5.20 10.71 -22.50
N ILE A 185 4.40 9.65 -22.35
CA ILE A 185 4.60 8.66 -21.27
C ILE A 185 5.98 8.01 -21.34
N ASN A 186 6.43 7.58 -22.52
CA ASN A 186 7.74 6.93 -22.66
C ASN A 186 8.87 7.90 -22.34
N LEU A 187 8.77 9.14 -22.83
CA LEU A 187 9.76 10.18 -22.56
C LEU A 187 9.81 10.55 -21.07
N ALA A 188 8.65 10.63 -20.40
CA ALA A 188 8.54 10.85 -18.97
C ALA A 188 9.17 9.71 -18.16
N LYS A 189 9.01 8.45 -18.56
CA LYS A 189 9.67 7.28 -17.93
C LYS A 189 11.18 7.38 -18.00
N GLU A 190 11.76 7.89 -19.12
CA GLU A 190 13.20 8.11 -19.22
C GLU A 190 13.70 9.25 -18.32
N LEU A 191 12.84 10.20 -17.97
CA LEU A 191 13.17 11.33 -17.10
C LEU A 191 12.86 11.08 -15.61
N THR A 192 12.15 10.01 -15.28
CA THR A 192 11.71 9.74 -13.93
C THR A 192 12.26 8.42 -13.38
N LYS A 193 12.29 8.32 -12.05
CA LYS A 193 12.66 7.11 -11.30
C LYS A 193 11.69 6.87 -10.18
N ASN A 194 11.58 5.64 -9.76
CA ASN A 194 10.92 5.28 -8.52
C ASN A 194 11.85 5.48 -7.33
N ILE A 195 11.29 5.73 -6.15
CA ILE A 195 12.04 5.86 -4.90
C ILE A 195 11.44 4.89 -3.90
N SER A 196 12.27 3.99 -3.37
CA SER A 196 11.81 2.97 -2.44
C SER A 196 12.44 3.15 -1.07
N TYR A 197 11.67 2.81 -0.03
CA TYR A 197 12.12 2.80 1.35
C TYR A 197 11.74 1.46 1.98
N LYS A 198 12.68 0.86 2.68
CA LYS A 198 12.45 -0.36 3.47
C LYS A 198 12.28 0.00 4.94
N TRP A 199 11.29 -0.60 5.58
CA TRP A 199 11.12 -0.51 7.02
C TRP A 199 12.15 -1.39 7.71
N GLN A 200 13.02 -0.80 8.53
CA GLN A 200 14.05 -1.49 9.28
C GLN A 200 14.22 -0.84 10.65
N SER A 201 14.22 -1.65 11.70
CA SER A 201 14.49 -1.19 13.08
C SER A 201 13.69 0.05 13.50
N GLY A 202 12.40 0.10 13.13
CA GLY A 202 11.48 1.17 13.54
C GLY A 202 11.53 2.45 12.69
N LYS A 203 12.21 2.46 11.55
CA LYS A 203 12.30 3.61 10.61
C LYS A 203 12.32 3.19 9.14
N PHE A 204 12.01 4.13 8.26
CA PHE A 204 12.16 3.97 6.81
C PHE A 204 13.60 4.29 6.38
N VAL A 205 14.24 3.37 5.68
CA VAL A 205 15.60 3.49 5.14
C VAL A 205 15.51 3.48 3.62
N ALA A 206 16.08 4.50 2.96
CA ALA A 206 16.10 4.57 1.51
C ALA A 206 16.80 3.34 0.90
N GLN A 207 16.22 2.83 -0.16
CA GLN A 207 16.82 1.78 -0.98
C GLN A 207 17.58 2.42 -2.16
N PRO A 208 18.69 1.82 -2.59
CA PRO A 208 19.47 2.33 -3.71
C PRO A 208 18.68 2.31 -5.04
#